data_01ca1bd1d57d5fb827a971383fade9e6
#
_entry.id   01ca1bd1d57d5fb827a971383fade9e6
#
_cell.length_a   1.000
_cell.length_b   1.000
_cell.length_c   1.000
_cell.angle_alpha   90.00
_cell.angle_beta   90.00
_cell.angle_gamma   90.00
#
_symmetry.space_group_name_H-M   'P 1'
#
loop_
_entity.id
_entity.type
_entity.pdbx_description
1 polymer ?
#
loop_
_entity_poly.entity_id
_entity_poly.type
_entity_poly.pdbx_seq_one_letter_code
_entity_poly.pdbx_strand_id
1 'polypeptide(L)'
;MAEYDIAVIGGDKRTAYMVPFFQESGYKVICFGIQETEEAEMEAKHSIEADGYAGSLREAVDSADVIVGGIPLEKKGVLDIRELSRLIRKRHTIFGGVIPETFRQECGERNIVCCDFMQVESIAVFNAVATAEGAILEALRHKDTNIHRSKSLVIGYGRCGKILSDKLKGLSALVTVCSGSQTELALADAYGMQTLALDQLGEKAGEYEYVYNTVPAPLIDEAVLQKMNKDVLVIDIASGKGGVDYKAAKELSVHALHCLGLPGKYACRISARCLTDYVLGHI
;
A
#
# COMPACT_ATOMS: atom_id res chain seq x y z
N MET A 1 -29.80 -20.18 -3.35
CA MET A 1 -28.40 -20.20 -3.78
C MET A 1 -28.07 -18.78 -4.21
N ALA A 2 -26.88 -18.31 -3.93
CA ALA A 2 -26.42 -17.01 -4.41
C ALA A 2 -26.43 -17.01 -5.96
N GLU A 3 -26.77 -15.89 -6.57
CA GLU A 3 -26.83 -15.72 -8.02
C GLU A 3 -25.44 -15.58 -8.64
N TYR A 4 -24.52 -15.02 -7.86
CA TYR A 4 -23.11 -14.82 -8.18
C TYR A 4 -22.22 -15.54 -7.16
N ASP A 5 -21.00 -15.88 -7.57
CA ASP A 5 -20.05 -16.54 -6.69
C ASP A 5 -19.30 -15.51 -5.83
N ILE A 6 -18.93 -14.37 -6.40
CA ILE A 6 -18.10 -13.35 -5.79
C ILE A 6 -18.73 -11.96 -5.97
N ALA A 7 -18.82 -11.19 -4.89
CA ALA A 7 -19.10 -9.76 -4.92
C ALA A 7 -17.79 -8.97 -4.75
N VAL A 8 -17.42 -8.18 -5.75
CA VAL A 8 -16.29 -7.24 -5.66
C VAL A 8 -16.84 -5.86 -5.33
N ILE A 9 -16.43 -5.32 -4.16
CA ILE A 9 -17.02 -4.10 -3.60
C ILE A 9 -16.00 -3.01 -3.36
N GLY A 10 -16.23 -1.81 -3.90
CA GLY A 10 -15.39 -0.63 -3.69
C GLY A 10 -13.95 -0.83 -4.14
N GLY A 11 -13.03 -0.11 -3.50
CA GLY A 11 -11.59 -0.24 -3.73
C GLY A 11 -11.00 0.76 -4.74
N ASP A 12 -9.93 0.34 -5.39
CA ASP A 12 -9.20 1.11 -6.41
C ASP A 12 -9.03 0.27 -7.70
N LYS A 13 -8.17 0.71 -8.62
CA LYS A 13 -7.89 -0.02 -9.86
C LYS A 13 -7.56 -1.51 -9.64
N ARG A 14 -6.99 -1.88 -8.50
CA ARG A 14 -6.68 -3.29 -8.18
C ARG A 14 -7.94 -4.14 -8.11
N THR A 15 -8.98 -3.67 -7.42
CA THR A 15 -10.26 -4.40 -7.33
C THR A 15 -10.92 -4.54 -8.70
N ALA A 16 -10.85 -3.53 -9.55
CA ALA A 16 -11.33 -3.62 -10.92
C ALA A 16 -10.59 -4.71 -11.72
N TYR A 17 -9.26 -4.78 -11.62
CA TYR A 17 -8.47 -5.83 -12.28
C TYR A 17 -8.69 -7.24 -11.72
N MET A 18 -9.20 -7.39 -10.48
CA MET A 18 -9.53 -8.72 -9.93
C MET A 18 -10.72 -9.36 -10.65
N VAL A 19 -11.67 -8.56 -11.15
CA VAL A 19 -12.89 -9.05 -11.83
C VAL A 19 -12.57 -10.01 -12.97
N PRO A 20 -11.82 -9.62 -14.02
CA PRO A 20 -11.50 -10.53 -15.11
C PRO A 20 -10.70 -11.75 -14.65
N PHE A 21 -9.88 -11.63 -13.60
CA PHE A 21 -9.13 -12.77 -13.08
C PHE A 21 -10.01 -13.82 -12.39
N PHE A 22 -11.07 -13.39 -11.69
CA PHE A 22 -12.08 -14.31 -11.15
C PHE A 22 -12.87 -14.96 -12.29
N GLN A 23 -13.28 -14.20 -13.29
CA GLN A 23 -14.01 -14.71 -14.46
C GLN A 23 -13.18 -15.70 -15.29
N GLU A 24 -11.88 -15.42 -15.52
CA GLU A 24 -10.93 -16.36 -16.14
C GLU A 24 -10.84 -17.70 -15.37
N SER A 25 -11.10 -17.66 -14.06
CA SER A 25 -11.11 -18.83 -13.19
C SER A 25 -12.49 -19.51 -13.11
N GLY A 26 -13.49 -19.04 -13.87
CA GLY A 26 -14.82 -19.64 -13.99
C GLY A 26 -15.86 -19.14 -12.97
N TYR A 27 -15.57 -18.09 -12.20
CA TYR A 27 -16.49 -17.52 -11.21
C TYR A 27 -17.34 -16.40 -11.80
N LYS A 28 -18.61 -16.35 -11.44
CA LYS A 28 -19.53 -15.24 -11.74
C LYS A 28 -19.34 -14.10 -10.74
N VAL A 29 -19.13 -12.89 -11.23
CA VAL A 29 -18.78 -11.73 -10.43
C VAL A 29 -19.84 -10.65 -10.53
N ILE A 30 -20.34 -10.17 -9.37
CA ILE A 30 -21.11 -8.94 -9.26
C ILE A 30 -20.27 -7.83 -8.67
N CYS A 31 -20.39 -6.61 -9.19
CA CYS A 31 -19.63 -5.45 -8.79
C CYS A 31 -20.49 -4.38 -8.14
N PHE A 32 -19.93 -3.71 -7.10
CA PHE A 32 -20.54 -2.54 -6.48
C PHE A 32 -19.48 -1.49 -6.13
N GLY A 33 -19.71 -0.22 -6.53
CA GLY A 33 -18.86 0.91 -6.13
C GLY A 33 -17.41 0.82 -6.62
N ILE A 34 -17.16 0.03 -7.67
CA ILE A 34 -15.88 0.03 -8.37
C ILE A 34 -15.81 1.31 -9.18
N GLN A 35 -14.80 2.13 -8.94
CA GLN A 35 -14.59 3.32 -9.75
C GLN A 35 -14.10 2.88 -11.12
N GLU A 36 -14.95 3.00 -12.12
CA GLU A 36 -14.56 3.17 -13.52
C GLU A 36 -13.79 4.48 -13.60
N THR A 37 -12.48 4.43 -13.58
CA THR A 37 -11.67 5.61 -13.90
C THR A 37 -11.46 5.61 -15.41
N GLU A 38 -11.70 6.74 -16.08
CA GLU A 38 -11.42 6.93 -17.51
C GLU A 38 -10.00 6.46 -17.91
N GLU A 39 -9.04 6.52 -16.98
CA GLU A 39 -7.69 6.00 -17.14
C GLU A 39 -7.62 4.47 -17.12
N ALA A 40 -8.51 3.77 -16.40
CA ALA A 40 -8.57 2.31 -16.42
C ALA A 40 -9.15 1.80 -17.75
N GLU A 41 -10.08 2.55 -18.37
CA GLU A 41 -10.60 2.25 -19.69
C GLU A 41 -9.57 2.47 -20.81
N MET A 42 -8.69 3.46 -20.67
CA MET A 42 -7.64 3.73 -21.68
C MET A 42 -6.48 2.72 -21.64
N GLU A 43 -6.13 2.18 -20.45
CA GLU A 43 -5.06 1.18 -20.31
C GLU A 43 -5.56 -0.26 -20.46
N ALA A 44 -6.78 -0.56 -20.02
CA ALA A 44 -7.45 -1.80 -20.32
C ALA A 44 -8.05 -1.69 -21.73
N LYS A 45 -7.40 -2.25 -22.74
CA LYS A 45 -7.95 -2.40 -24.10
C LYS A 45 -9.26 -3.22 -24.16
N HIS A 46 -9.83 -3.58 -23.01
CA HIS A 46 -11.09 -4.28 -22.82
C HIS A 46 -11.80 -3.62 -21.65
N SER A 47 -13.04 -3.23 -21.85
CA SER A 47 -13.97 -2.88 -20.78
C SER A 47 -13.94 -4.01 -19.73
N ILE A 48 -13.79 -3.65 -18.43
CA ILE A 48 -13.93 -4.62 -17.35
C ILE A 48 -15.43 -4.87 -17.23
N GLU A 49 -15.94 -5.88 -17.94
CA GLU A 49 -17.32 -6.28 -17.89
C GLU A 49 -17.49 -7.33 -16.80
N ALA A 50 -18.12 -6.96 -15.69
CA ALA A 50 -18.58 -7.91 -14.68
C ALA A 50 -19.84 -8.62 -15.20
N ASP A 51 -20.14 -9.82 -14.65
CA ASP A 51 -21.37 -10.55 -14.96
C ASP A 51 -22.62 -9.82 -14.46
N GLY A 52 -22.45 -8.91 -13.47
CA GLY A 52 -23.50 -8.05 -12.97
C GLY A 52 -22.98 -6.83 -12.22
N TYR A 53 -23.81 -5.80 -12.13
CA TYR A 53 -23.56 -4.58 -11.35
C TYR A 53 -24.70 -4.33 -10.38
N ALA A 54 -24.38 -4.25 -9.09
CA ALA A 54 -25.37 -3.99 -8.05
C ALA A 54 -25.66 -2.50 -7.92
N GLY A 55 -26.90 -2.12 -7.79
CA GLY A 55 -27.33 -0.76 -7.54
C GLY A 55 -27.14 -0.32 -6.07
N SER A 56 -26.82 -1.25 -5.17
CA SER A 56 -26.57 -0.98 -3.75
C SER A 56 -25.62 -2.00 -3.14
N LEU A 57 -24.96 -1.62 -2.02
CA LEU A 57 -24.12 -2.54 -1.24
C LEU A 57 -24.91 -3.75 -0.75
N ARG A 58 -26.16 -3.53 -0.36
CA ARG A 58 -27.07 -4.61 0.06
C ARG A 58 -27.27 -5.65 -1.04
N GLU A 59 -27.57 -5.22 -2.25
CA GLU A 59 -27.77 -6.10 -3.40
C GLU A 59 -26.53 -6.94 -3.69
N ALA A 60 -25.33 -6.30 -3.70
CA ALA A 60 -24.07 -7.02 -3.89
C ALA A 60 -23.83 -8.08 -2.81
N VAL A 61 -24.03 -7.73 -1.52
CA VAL A 61 -23.81 -8.63 -0.39
C VAL A 61 -24.84 -9.75 -0.35
N ASP A 62 -26.11 -9.47 -0.69
CA ASP A 62 -27.16 -10.50 -0.68
C ASP A 62 -27.00 -11.50 -1.85
N SER A 63 -26.32 -11.10 -2.93
CA SER A 63 -26.18 -11.87 -4.18
C SER A 63 -24.98 -12.84 -4.21
N ALA A 64 -24.02 -12.74 -3.30
CA ALA A 64 -22.82 -13.59 -3.29
C ALA A 64 -22.42 -13.99 -1.87
N ASP A 65 -21.75 -15.15 -1.73
CA ASP A 65 -21.24 -15.63 -0.44
C ASP A 65 -19.79 -15.18 -0.18
N VAL A 66 -19.03 -14.91 -1.22
CA VAL A 66 -17.66 -14.37 -1.13
C VAL A 66 -17.68 -12.87 -1.44
N ILE A 67 -17.16 -12.08 -0.51
CA ILE A 67 -17.11 -10.63 -0.62
C ILE A 67 -15.65 -10.18 -0.65
N VAL A 68 -15.24 -9.50 -1.71
CA VAL A 68 -13.86 -9.02 -1.91
C VAL A 68 -13.87 -7.51 -2.01
N GLY A 69 -13.20 -6.86 -1.08
CA GLY A 69 -13.04 -5.40 -1.06
C GLY A 69 -11.63 -4.92 -1.34
N GLY A 70 -11.45 -3.60 -1.34
CA GLY A 70 -10.17 -2.95 -1.62
C GLY A 70 -9.17 -2.94 -0.46
N ILE A 71 -8.08 -2.24 -0.70
CA ILE A 71 -7.06 -1.91 0.30
C ILE A 71 -6.88 -0.38 0.32
N PRO A 72 -7.40 0.33 1.34
CA PRO A 72 -8.15 -0.19 2.50
C PRO A 72 -9.56 -0.69 2.13
N LEU A 73 -10.13 -1.56 2.97
CA LEU A 73 -11.50 -2.06 2.80
C LEU A 73 -12.50 -0.90 2.89
N GLU A 74 -12.40 -0.09 3.93
CA GLU A 74 -13.22 1.11 4.09
C GLU A 74 -12.69 2.26 3.23
N LYS A 75 -13.57 2.89 2.45
CA LYS A 75 -13.25 4.08 1.66
C LYS A 75 -14.39 5.07 1.72
N LYS A 76 -14.12 6.25 2.29
CA LYS A 76 -15.09 7.32 2.45
C LYS A 76 -15.82 7.64 1.13
N GLY A 77 -17.14 7.64 1.17
CA GLY A 77 -18.00 7.93 0.01
C GLY A 77 -18.18 6.77 -0.98
N VAL A 78 -17.51 5.62 -0.74
CA VAL A 78 -17.61 4.42 -1.60
C VAL A 78 -18.10 3.22 -0.80
N LEU A 79 -17.45 2.91 0.32
CA LEU A 79 -17.79 1.78 1.19
C LEU A 79 -17.72 2.18 2.66
N ASP A 80 -18.86 2.12 3.35
CA ASP A 80 -18.98 2.31 4.79
C ASP A 80 -18.94 0.93 5.48
N ILE A 81 -17.93 0.74 6.34
CA ILE A 81 -17.73 -0.52 7.07
C ILE A 81 -18.91 -0.85 8.01
N ARG A 82 -19.59 0.17 8.55
CA ARG A 82 -20.75 -0.02 9.43
C ARG A 82 -21.96 -0.54 8.66
N GLU A 83 -22.14 -0.08 7.42
CA GLU A 83 -23.19 -0.59 6.54
C GLU A 83 -22.88 -2.04 6.17
N LEU A 84 -21.63 -2.34 5.75
CA LEU A 84 -21.21 -3.70 5.46
C LEU A 84 -21.44 -4.64 6.65
N SER A 85 -21.06 -4.23 7.87
CA SER A 85 -21.27 -5.02 9.09
C SER A 85 -22.73 -5.42 9.32
N ARG A 86 -23.69 -4.52 9.03
CA ARG A 86 -25.14 -4.82 9.17
C ARG A 86 -25.65 -5.82 8.15
N LEU A 87 -25.00 -5.90 6.98
CA LEU A 87 -25.45 -6.71 5.85
C LEU A 87 -24.89 -8.13 5.88
N ILE A 88 -23.63 -8.28 6.31
CA ILE A 88 -22.95 -9.59 6.32
C ILE A 88 -23.61 -10.60 7.27
N ARG A 89 -23.52 -11.86 6.92
CA ARG A 89 -24.08 -13.01 7.66
C ARG A 89 -23.05 -14.13 7.75
N LYS A 90 -23.31 -15.14 8.57
CA LYS A 90 -22.42 -16.29 8.79
C LYS A 90 -22.02 -17.04 7.50
N ARG A 91 -22.83 -16.95 6.44
CA ARG A 91 -22.53 -17.56 5.14
C ARG A 91 -21.40 -16.88 4.38
N HIS A 92 -21.12 -15.61 4.72
CA HIS A 92 -20.17 -14.81 3.97
C HIS A 92 -18.72 -15.07 4.39
N THR A 93 -17.82 -15.06 3.41
CA THR A 93 -16.39 -14.95 3.58
C THR A 93 -15.93 -13.61 3.04
N ILE A 94 -15.20 -12.83 3.84
CA ILE A 94 -14.82 -11.46 3.52
C ILE A 94 -13.31 -11.38 3.33
N PHE A 95 -12.89 -10.81 2.23
CA PHE A 95 -11.51 -10.47 1.93
C PHE A 95 -11.38 -8.97 1.71
N GLY A 96 -10.33 -8.36 2.26
CA GLY A 96 -10.04 -6.94 2.08
C GLY A 96 -8.67 -6.60 2.68
N GLY A 97 -8.26 -5.34 2.64
CA GLY A 97 -7.01 -4.95 3.28
C GLY A 97 -7.18 -3.77 4.22
N VAL A 98 -6.29 -3.67 5.21
CA VAL A 98 -6.36 -2.63 6.26
C VAL A 98 -7.75 -2.61 6.89
N ILE A 99 -8.23 -3.80 7.28
CA ILE A 99 -9.56 -3.97 7.87
C ILE A 99 -9.52 -3.48 9.32
N PRO A 100 -10.45 -2.59 9.76
CA PRO A 100 -10.50 -2.14 11.14
C PRO A 100 -10.60 -3.30 12.12
N GLU A 101 -9.81 -3.24 13.20
CA GLU A 101 -9.76 -4.30 14.22
C GLU A 101 -11.14 -4.58 14.82
N THR A 102 -11.92 -3.53 15.09
CA THR A 102 -13.30 -3.63 15.62
C THR A 102 -14.20 -4.45 14.70
N PHE A 103 -14.07 -4.27 13.36
CA PHE A 103 -14.84 -5.05 12.40
C PHE A 103 -14.39 -6.52 12.36
N ARG A 104 -13.07 -6.79 12.44
CA ARG A 104 -12.55 -8.16 12.51
C ARG A 104 -13.04 -8.90 13.76
N GLN A 105 -13.02 -8.22 14.91
CA GLN A 105 -13.54 -8.77 16.17
C GLN A 105 -15.04 -9.09 16.06
N GLU A 106 -15.85 -8.15 15.53
CA GLU A 106 -17.28 -8.37 15.30
C GLU A 106 -17.53 -9.56 14.37
N CYS A 107 -16.75 -9.70 13.28
CA CYS A 107 -16.84 -10.88 12.41
C CYS A 107 -16.55 -12.17 13.18
N GLY A 108 -15.50 -12.19 14.02
CA GLY A 108 -15.15 -13.34 14.86
C GLY A 108 -16.26 -13.74 15.82
N GLU A 109 -16.86 -12.79 16.53
CA GLU A 109 -17.99 -13.02 17.44
C GLU A 109 -19.22 -13.61 16.74
N ARG A 110 -19.41 -13.23 15.47
CA ARG A 110 -20.53 -13.70 14.61
C ARG A 110 -20.20 -14.96 13.82
N ASN A 111 -18.99 -15.53 13.98
CA ASN A 111 -18.48 -16.66 13.20
C ASN A 111 -18.51 -16.39 11.67
N ILE A 112 -18.13 -15.17 11.27
CA ILE A 112 -17.98 -14.77 9.87
C ILE A 112 -16.48 -14.80 9.55
N VAL A 113 -16.10 -15.48 8.47
CA VAL A 113 -14.71 -15.53 8.02
C VAL A 113 -14.32 -14.15 7.47
N CYS A 114 -13.27 -13.55 8.03
CA CYS A 114 -12.78 -12.24 7.62
C CYS A 114 -11.25 -12.26 7.50
N CYS A 115 -10.74 -12.07 6.31
CA CYS A 115 -9.34 -12.14 5.99
C CYS A 115 -8.80 -10.77 5.56
N ASP A 116 -7.84 -10.24 6.32
CA ASP A 116 -7.13 -9.01 5.97
C ASP A 116 -5.88 -9.36 5.17
N PHE A 117 -5.86 -8.98 3.90
CA PHE A 117 -4.71 -9.16 3.00
C PHE A 117 -3.40 -8.65 3.60
N MET A 118 -3.43 -7.56 4.38
CA MET A 118 -2.22 -6.96 4.95
C MET A 118 -1.70 -7.72 6.18
N GLN A 119 -2.47 -8.66 6.73
CA GLN A 119 -2.03 -9.61 7.76
C GLN A 119 -1.40 -10.87 7.14
N VAL A 120 -1.53 -11.07 5.84
CA VAL A 120 -0.91 -12.17 5.11
C VAL A 120 0.49 -11.76 4.70
N GLU A 121 1.52 -12.36 5.31
CA GLU A 121 2.91 -11.93 5.13
C GLU A 121 3.37 -11.96 3.67
N SER A 122 3.02 -13.00 2.91
CA SER A 122 3.36 -13.08 1.48
C SER A 122 2.77 -11.94 0.65
N ILE A 123 1.51 -11.57 0.90
CA ILE A 123 0.87 -10.41 0.25
C ILE A 123 1.51 -9.10 0.69
N ALA A 124 1.77 -8.95 2.00
CA ALA A 124 2.38 -7.74 2.54
C ALA A 124 3.80 -7.51 1.97
N VAL A 125 4.59 -8.57 1.83
CA VAL A 125 5.92 -8.53 1.19
C VAL A 125 5.79 -8.19 -0.29
N PHE A 126 4.87 -8.85 -1.02
CA PHE A 126 4.62 -8.53 -2.43
C PHE A 126 4.21 -7.07 -2.63
N ASN A 127 3.31 -6.57 -1.78
CA ASN A 127 2.88 -5.16 -1.79
C ASN A 127 4.05 -4.20 -1.50
N ALA A 128 5.01 -4.60 -0.65
CA ALA A 128 6.19 -3.81 -0.35
C ALA A 128 7.15 -3.71 -1.55
N VAL A 129 7.19 -4.71 -2.45
CA VAL A 129 7.94 -4.63 -3.72
C VAL A 129 7.40 -3.49 -4.58
N ALA A 130 6.10 -3.49 -4.84
CA ALA A 130 5.46 -2.43 -5.64
C ALA A 130 5.56 -1.04 -4.97
N THR A 131 5.51 -0.99 -3.63
CA THR A 131 5.72 0.24 -2.86
C THR A 131 7.14 0.79 -3.06
N ALA A 132 8.16 -0.06 -2.99
CA ALA A 132 9.55 0.33 -3.17
C ALA A 132 9.84 0.83 -4.59
N GLU A 133 9.32 0.13 -5.60
CA GLU A 133 9.44 0.54 -7.01
C GLU A 133 8.73 1.88 -7.27
N GLY A 134 7.54 2.04 -6.71
CA GLY A 134 6.81 3.30 -6.78
C GLY A 134 7.53 4.46 -6.08
N ALA A 135 8.18 4.23 -4.94
CA ALA A 135 8.98 5.24 -4.25
C ALA A 135 10.18 5.70 -5.07
N ILE A 136 10.86 4.76 -5.74
CA ILE A 136 11.97 5.07 -6.67
C ILE A 136 11.46 5.87 -7.87
N LEU A 137 10.32 5.50 -8.43
CA LEU A 137 9.71 6.22 -9.55
C LEU A 137 9.34 7.66 -9.15
N GLU A 138 8.74 7.85 -7.96
CA GLU A 138 8.44 9.20 -7.46
C GLU A 138 9.72 10.01 -7.25
N ALA A 139 10.79 9.42 -6.76
CA ALA A 139 12.07 10.09 -6.63
C ALA A 139 12.61 10.58 -7.99
N LEU A 140 12.59 9.73 -9.01
CA LEU A 140 13.05 10.08 -10.36
C LEU A 140 12.17 11.14 -11.05
N ARG A 141 10.87 11.20 -10.72
CA ARG A 141 9.94 12.18 -11.28
C ARG A 141 10.09 13.58 -10.69
N HIS A 142 10.55 13.66 -9.44
CA HIS A 142 10.53 14.91 -8.68
C HIS A 142 11.91 15.50 -8.42
N LYS A 143 12.95 14.86 -8.88
CA LYS A 143 14.31 15.40 -8.79
C LYS A 143 15.11 15.11 -10.06
N ASP A 144 15.71 16.14 -10.62
CA ASP A 144 16.51 16.08 -11.86
C ASP A 144 17.96 15.65 -11.58
N THR A 145 18.10 14.51 -10.87
CA THR A 145 19.41 13.90 -10.58
C THR A 145 19.32 12.39 -10.59
N ASN A 146 20.46 11.72 -10.81
CA ASN A 146 20.53 10.27 -10.81
C ASN A 146 20.45 9.69 -9.39
N ILE A 147 19.82 8.52 -9.27
CA ILE A 147 19.93 7.67 -8.06
C ILE A 147 21.31 7.01 -8.00
N HIS A 148 21.91 6.71 -9.13
CA HIS A 148 23.26 6.17 -9.20
C HIS A 148 24.27 7.06 -8.48
N ARG A 149 24.96 6.49 -7.48
CA ARG A 149 25.93 7.15 -6.58
C ARG A 149 25.32 8.24 -5.67
N SER A 150 24.01 8.43 -5.65
CA SER A 150 23.39 9.34 -4.70
C SER A 150 23.55 8.83 -3.26
N LYS A 151 23.69 9.73 -2.32
CA LYS A 151 23.59 9.42 -0.89
C LYS A 151 22.11 9.32 -0.52
N SER A 152 21.62 8.10 -0.39
CA SER A 152 20.22 7.77 -0.12
C SER A 152 20.05 7.24 1.30
N LEU A 153 19.20 7.89 2.10
CA LEU A 153 18.85 7.48 3.44
C LEU A 153 17.50 6.75 3.42
N VAL A 154 17.42 5.56 4.01
CA VAL A 154 16.18 4.84 4.24
C VAL A 154 15.93 4.78 5.75
N ILE A 155 14.87 5.44 6.23
CA ILE A 155 14.47 5.44 7.64
C ILE A 155 13.49 4.29 7.85
N GLY A 156 13.87 3.35 8.73
CA GLY A 156 13.19 2.09 8.98
C GLY A 156 13.71 0.94 8.10
N TYR A 157 13.77 -0.26 8.68
CA TYR A 157 14.25 -1.47 7.99
C TYR A 157 13.28 -2.64 8.14
N GLY A 158 11.96 -2.30 8.15
CA GLY A 158 10.86 -3.25 8.03
C GLY A 158 10.72 -3.81 6.61
N ARG A 159 9.57 -4.37 6.24
CA ARG A 159 9.31 -4.96 4.90
C ARG A 159 9.65 -3.99 3.76
N CYS A 160 9.07 -2.79 3.77
CA CYS A 160 9.32 -1.79 2.72
C CYS A 160 10.77 -1.29 2.74
N GLY A 161 11.32 -1.00 3.92
CA GLY A 161 12.68 -0.48 4.06
C GLY A 161 13.74 -1.46 3.53
N LYS A 162 13.61 -2.76 3.83
CA LYS A 162 14.51 -3.80 3.32
C LYS A 162 14.50 -3.89 1.80
N ILE A 163 13.32 -3.98 1.21
CA ILE A 163 13.16 -4.13 -0.24
C ILE A 163 13.61 -2.84 -0.96
N LEU A 164 13.25 -1.67 -0.43
CA LEU A 164 13.66 -0.40 -1.00
C LEU A 164 15.17 -0.22 -0.97
N SER A 165 15.80 -0.51 0.18
CA SER A 165 17.25 -0.42 0.34
C SER A 165 17.99 -1.34 -0.65
N ASP A 166 17.52 -2.57 -0.84
CA ASP A 166 18.09 -3.51 -1.79
C ASP A 166 17.97 -3.01 -3.25
N LYS A 167 16.78 -2.51 -3.64
CA LYS A 167 16.56 -1.93 -4.98
C LYS A 167 17.41 -0.69 -5.22
N LEU A 168 17.54 0.21 -4.25
CA LEU A 168 18.41 1.39 -4.35
C LEU A 168 19.88 0.99 -4.50
N LYS A 169 20.33 -0.01 -3.73
CA LYS A 169 21.66 -0.61 -3.88
C LYS A 169 21.86 -1.20 -5.28
N GLY A 170 20.84 -1.90 -5.82
CA GLY A 170 20.83 -2.41 -7.19
C GLY A 170 20.97 -1.30 -8.26
N LEU A 171 20.49 -0.09 -7.96
CA LEU A 171 20.69 1.11 -8.78
C LEU A 171 22.02 1.81 -8.50
N SER A 172 22.91 1.19 -7.70
CA SER A 172 24.23 1.72 -7.31
C SER A 172 24.16 3.00 -6.48
N ALA A 173 23.10 3.21 -5.71
CA ALA A 173 23.03 4.26 -4.69
C ALA A 173 23.96 3.93 -3.51
N LEU A 174 24.45 4.95 -2.82
CA LEU A 174 25.15 4.84 -1.55
C LEU A 174 24.08 4.83 -0.43
N VAL A 175 23.60 3.64 -0.09
CA VAL A 175 22.46 3.47 0.81
C VAL A 175 22.91 3.46 2.26
N THR A 176 22.29 4.32 3.07
CA THR A 176 22.36 4.29 4.53
C THR A 176 20.98 3.91 5.09
N VAL A 177 20.95 2.93 5.98
CA VAL A 177 19.74 2.55 6.73
C VAL A 177 19.77 3.21 8.09
N CYS A 178 18.71 3.94 8.44
CA CYS A 178 18.53 4.55 9.75
C CYS A 178 17.45 3.80 10.53
N SER A 179 17.78 3.32 11.73
CA SER A 179 16.81 2.63 12.59
C SER A 179 17.14 2.83 14.07
N GLY A 180 16.10 2.76 14.93
CA GLY A 180 16.25 2.65 16.38
C GLY A 180 16.52 1.23 16.86
N SER A 181 16.44 0.21 15.99
CA SER A 181 16.65 -1.19 16.32
C SER A 181 18.07 -1.63 15.96
N GLN A 182 18.86 -2.03 16.97
CA GLN A 182 20.20 -2.58 16.74
C GLN A 182 20.18 -3.85 15.88
N THR A 183 19.11 -4.66 15.98
CA THR A 183 18.94 -5.85 15.16
C THR A 183 18.75 -5.48 13.68
N GLU A 184 17.97 -4.43 13.39
CA GLU A 184 17.78 -3.93 12.03
C GLU A 184 19.06 -3.34 11.45
N LEU A 185 19.82 -2.58 12.24
CA LEU A 185 21.10 -2.02 11.83
C LEU A 185 22.13 -3.13 11.53
N ALA A 186 22.26 -4.12 12.42
CA ALA A 186 23.15 -5.27 12.21
C ALA A 186 22.79 -6.05 10.93
N LEU A 187 21.48 -6.21 10.67
CA LEU A 187 21.02 -6.88 9.46
C LEU A 187 21.33 -6.05 8.20
N ALA A 188 21.14 -4.73 8.24
CA ALA A 188 21.44 -3.84 7.14
C ALA A 188 22.95 -3.84 6.81
N ASP A 189 23.82 -3.82 7.84
CA ASP A 189 25.26 -3.92 7.71
C ASP A 189 25.67 -5.25 7.06
N ALA A 190 25.09 -6.38 7.52
CA ALA A 190 25.34 -7.71 6.96
C ALA A 190 24.97 -7.80 5.47
N TYR A 191 24.00 -7.00 5.00
CA TYR A 191 23.66 -6.85 3.58
C TYR A 191 24.49 -5.79 2.86
N GLY A 192 25.53 -5.24 3.50
CA GLY A 192 26.50 -4.30 2.93
C GLY A 192 25.94 -2.91 2.69
N MET A 193 25.04 -2.44 3.54
CA MET A 193 24.53 -1.06 3.59
C MET A 193 25.24 -0.30 4.71
N GLN A 194 25.37 1.00 4.57
CA GLN A 194 25.77 1.85 5.68
C GLN A 194 24.63 1.91 6.72
N THR A 195 24.98 2.15 7.97
CA THR A 195 23.99 2.20 9.05
C THR A 195 24.11 3.50 9.85
N LEU A 196 22.97 3.98 10.34
CA LEU A 196 22.84 5.17 11.15
C LEU A 196 21.88 4.89 12.30
N ALA A 197 22.30 5.13 13.55
CA ALA A 197 21.40 5.06 14.67
C ALA A 197 20.40 6.23 14.64
N LEU A 198 19.15 5.97 15.08
CA LEU A 198 18.06 6.94 14.95
C LEU A 198 18.32 8.25 15.70
N ASP A 199 19.02 8.20 16.82
CA ASP A 199 19.40 9.37 17.61
C ASP A 199 20.41 10.28 16.88
N GLN A 200 21.12 9.76 15.89
CA GLN A 200 22.07 10.50 15.06
C GLN A 200 21.43 11.13 13.82
N LEU A 201 20.13 10.84 13.56
CA LEU A 201 19.44 11.32 12.35
C LEU A 201 19.57 12.84 12.19
N GLY A 202 19.32 13.61 13.26
CA GLY A 202 19.38 15.05 13.23
C GLY A 202 20.79 15.62 12.95
N GLU A 203 21.87 14.93 13.30
CA GLU A 203 23.26 15.37 13.04
C GLU A 203 23.68 15.08 11.60
N LYS A 204 23.17 14.00 11.02
CA LYS A 204 23.56 13.47 9.72
C LYS A 204 22.60 13.81 8.58
N ALA A 205 21.44 14.42 8.87
CA ALA A 205 20.38 14.69 7.88
C ALA A 205 20.85 15.47 6.67
N GLY A 206 21.85 16.37 6.83
CA GLY A 206 22.39 17.19 5.75
C GLY A 206 23.30 16.46 4.75
N GLU A 207 23.66 15.20 5.02
CA GLU A 207 24.56 14.43 4.13
C GLU A 207 23.83 13.80 2.95
N TYR A 208 22.49 13.73 2.95
CA TYR A 208 21.70 12.93 2.00
C TYR A 208 21.03 13.78 0.92
N GLU A 209 20.97 13.22 -0.28
CA GLU A 209 20.29 13.77 -1.44
C GLU A 209 18.84 13.26 -1.57
N TYR A 210 18.63 12.02 -1.16
CA TYR A 210 17.31 11.38 -1.08
C TYR A 210 17.09 10.81 0.32
N VAL A 211 15.91 11.06 0.87
CA VAL A 211 15.47 10.51 2.15
C VAL A 211 14.16 9.78 1.93
N TYR A 212 14.15 8.49 2.22
CA TYR A 212 12.95 7.65 2.13
C TYR A 212 12.50 7.27 3.54
N ASN A 213 11.33 7.75 3.94
CA ASN A 213 10.75 7.38 5.24
C ASN A 213 9.76 6.23 5.08
N THR A 214 9.93 5.17 5.87
CA THR A 214 9.03 4.00 5.91
C THR A 214 8.34 3.83 7.27
N VAL A 215 8.61 4.71 8.22
CA VAL A 215 8.15 4.60 9.61
C VAL A 215 7.00 5.58 9.86
N PRO A 216 5.81 5.11 10.29
CA PRO A 216 4.65 5.96 10.57
C PRO A 216 4.73 6.62 11.96
N ALA A 217 5.84 7.28 12.24
CA ALA A 217 6.09 8.05 13.46
C ALA A 217 6.76 9.38 13.09
N PRO A 218 6.54 10.47 13.86
CA PRO A 218 7.03 11.81 13.54
C PRO A 218 8.55 11.93 13.77
N LEU A 219 9.33 11.27 12.89
CA LEU A 219 10.79 11.22 12.98
C LEU A 219 11.49 12.36 12.23
N ILE A 220 10.85 12.92 11.21
CA ILE A 220 11.38 14.03 10.42
C ILE A 220 10.62 15.30 10.85
N ASP A 221 11.00 15.79 12.01
CA ASP A 221 10.46 17.01 12.59
C ASP A 221 11.16 18.27 12.05
N GLU A 222 10.73 19.45 12.52
CA GLU A 222 11.32 20.72 12.12
C GLU A 222 12.84 20.78 12.37
N ALA A 223 13.32 20.23 13.49
CA ALA A 223 14.75 20.28 13.85
C ALA A 223 15.60 19.42 12.89
N VAL A 224 15.08 18.29 12.45
CA VAL A 224 15.71 17.43 11.43
C VAL A 224 15.67 18.13 10.07
N LEU A 225 14.51 18.69 9.68
CA LEU A 225 14.34 19.39 8.40
C LEU A 225 15.27 20.59 8.24
N GLN A 226 15.48 21.37 9.30
CA GLN A 226 16.40 22.50 9.30
C GLN A 226 17.85 22.15 8.99
N LYS A 227 18.25 20.90 9.25
CA LYS A 227 19.60 20.38 9.02
C LYS A 227 19.77 19.66 7.70
N MET A 228 18.68 19.37 6.99
CA MET A 228 18.71 18.71 5.70
C MET A 228 19.38 19.58 4.62
N ASN A 229 19.93 18.93 3.61
CA ASN A 229 20.43 19.60 2.42
C ASN A 229 19.25 20.35 1.74
N LYS A 230 19.51 21.54 1.21
CA LYS A 230 18.48 22.34 0.51
C LYS A 230 17.89 21.67 -0.71
N ASP A 231 18.70 20.83 -1.37
CA ASP A 231 18.29 20.09 -2.56
C ASP A 231 17.80 18.67 -2.24
N VAL A 232 17.55 18.34 -0.95
CA VAL A 232 17.05 17.02 -0.56
C VAL A 232 15.64 16.80 -1.11
N LEU A 233 15.37 15.56 -1.53
CA LEU A 233 14.03 15.09 -1.79
C LEU A 233 13.64 14.04 -0.74
N VAL A 234 12.56 14.32 -0.01
CA VAL A 234 12.00 13.40 0.99
C VAL A 234 10.80 12.67 0.39
N ILE A 235 10.86 11.34 0.33
CA ILE A 235 9.80 10.45 -0.10
C ILE A 235 9.27 9.71 1.13
N ASP A 236 8.10 10.08 1.61
CA ASP A 236 7.45 9.45 2.75
C ASP A 236 6.42 8.42 2.27
N ILE A 237 6.72 7.14 2.45
CA ILE A 237 5.83 6.02 2.11
C ILE A 237 5.16 5.41 3.34
N ALA A 238 5.36 6.01 4.50
CA ALA A 238 4.77 5.54 5.74
C ALA A 238 3.25 5.74 5.73
N SER A 239 2.53 4.78 6.30
CA SER A 239 1.07 4.80 6.37
C SER A 239 0.52 5.91 7.27
N GLY A 240 -0.79 6.14 7.18
CA GLY A 240 -1.50 7.10 8.02
C GLY A 240 -1.12 8.54 7.72
N LYS A 241 -0.60 9.26 8.70
CA LYS A 241 -0.16 10.66 8.55
C LYS A 241 1.29 10.80 8.05
N GLY A 242 1.97 9.69 7.83
CA GLY A 242 3.41 9.69 7.53
C GLY A 242 4.28 9.99 8.75
N GLY A 243 5.53 10.32 8.49
CA GLY A 243 6.54 10.61 9.53
C GLY A 243 7.24 11.96 9.37
N VAL A 244 6.70 12.85 8.51
CA VAL A 244 7.27 14.18 8.20
C VAL A 244 6.38 15.28 8.74
N ASP A 245 6.98 16.31 9.32
CA ASP A 245 6.27 17.58 9.56
C ASP A 245 6.17 18.37 8.24
N TYR A 246 5.08 18.12 7.51
CA TYR A 246 4.83 18.75 6.21
C TYR A 246 4.63 20.28 6.28
N LYS A 247 4.19 20.78 7.45
CA LYS A 247 4.05 22.21 7.65
C LYS A 247 5.44 22.86 7.73
N ALA A 248 6.30 22.34 8.59
CA ALA A 248 7.68 22.78 8.70
C ALA A 248 8.44 22.59 7.39
N ALA A 249 8.29 21.45 6.70
CA ALA A 249 8.92 21.20 5.40
C ALA A 249 8.57 22.29 4.38
N LYS A 250 7.29 22.72 4.31
CA LYS A 250 6.84 23.80 3.44
C LYS A 250 7.45 25.15 3.83
N GLU A 251 7.48 25.47 5.11
CA GLU A 251 8.04 26.74 5.63
C GLU A 251 9.56 26.82 5.39
N LEU A 252 10.26 25.69 5.47
CA LEU A 252 11.70 25.56 5.24
C LEU A 252 12.06 25.33 3.77
N SER A 253 11.07 25.27 2.88
CA SER A 253 11.25 24.95 1.44
C SER A 253 11.94 23.62 1.18
N VAL A 254 11.75 22.63 2.05
CA VAL A 254 12.20 21.24 1.85
C VAL A 254 11.17 20.50 1.00
N HIS A 255 11.60 19.88 -0.09
CA HIS A 255 10.73 19.11 -0.96
C HIS A 255 10.40 17.76 -0.33
N ALA A 256 9.22 17.62 0.26
CA ALA A 256 8.73 16.41 0.91
C ALA A 256 7.40 15.94 0.31
N LEU A 257 7.33 14.69 -0.09
CA LEU A 257 6.18 14.06 -0.73
C LEU A 257 5.63 12.93 0.16
N HIS A 258 4.31 12.95 0.40
CA HIS A 258 3.62 11.83 1.05
C HIS A 258 3.05 10.90 -0.02
N CYS A 259 3.70 9.77 -0.22
CA CYS A 259 3.44 8.85 -1.33
C CYS A 259 2.67 7.62 -0.86
N LEU A 260 1.37 7.75 -0.68
CA LEU A 260 0.49 6.65 -0.30
C LEU A 260 -0.04 5.88 -1.52
N GLY A 261 -0.40 4.61 -1.30
CA GLY A 261 -1.10 3.79 -2.28
C GLY A 261 -0.30 3.46 -3.55
N LEU A 262 1.03 3.51 -3.51
CA LEU A 262 1.91 3.27 -4.65
C LEU A 262 1.63 1.96 -5.41
N PRO A 263 1.32 0.81 -4.76
CA PRO A 263 0.95 -0.41 -5.48
C PRO A 263 -0.31 -0.25 -6.32
N GLY A 264 -1.31 0.47 -5.81
CA GLY A 264 -2.54 0.80 -6.54
C GLY A 264 -2.35 1.86 -7.63
N LYS A 265 -1.25 2.62 -7.60
CA LYS A 265 -0.91 3.64 -8.59
C LYS A 265 -0.08 3.08 -9.74
N TYR A 266 0.90 2.22 -9.47
CA TYR A 266 1.93 1.83 -10.43
C TYR A 266 1.97 0.33 -10.77
N ALA A 267 1.34 -0.53 -9.95
CA ALA A 267 1.42 -1.98 -10.10
C ALA A 267 0.04 -2.66 -9.93
N CYS A 268 -1.04 -2.00 -10.41
CA CYS A 268 -2.43 -2.43 -10.16
C CYS A 268 -2.68 -3.86 -10.61
N ARG A 269 -2.31 -4.21 -11.84
CA ARG A 269 -2.65 -5.50 -12.46
C ARG A 269 -1.97 -6.67 -11.75
N ILE A 270 -0.68 -6.56 -11.49
CA ILE A 270 0.05 -7.65 -10.82
C ILE A 270 -0.32 -7.76 -9.34
N SER A 271 -0.61 -6.63 -8.68
CA SER A 271 -1.15 -6.63 -7.32
C SER A 271 -2.53 -7.29 -7.28
N ALA A 272 -3.41 -7.00 -8.24
CA ALA A 272 -4.71 -7.65 -8.37
C ALA A 272 -4.57 -9.17 -8.55
N ARG A 273 -3.65 -9.63 -9.42
CA ARG A 273 -3.41 -11.06 -9.62
C ARG A 273 -3.00 -11.75 -8.30
N CYS A 274 -2.05 -11.16 -7.56
CA CYS A 274 -1.62 -11.70 -6.28
C CYS A 274 -2.79 -11.82 -5.27
N LEU A 275 -3.66 -10.81 -5.20
CA LEU A 275 -4.84 -10.82 -4.33
C LEU A 275 -5.87 -11.86 -4.78
N THR A 276 -6.12 -11.96 -6.10
CA THR A 276 -7.04 -12.94 -6.69
C THR A 276 -6.58 -14.36 -6.41
N ASP A 277 -5.30 -14.67 -6.67
CA ASP A 277 -4.73 -16.00 -6.44
C ASP A 277 -4.86 -16.41 -4.96
N TYR A 278 -4.68 -15.44 -4.04
CA TYR A 278 -4.89 -15.68 -2.62
C TYR A 278 -6.37 -15.99 -2.30
N VAL A 279 -7.32 -15.20 -2.82
CA VAL A 279 -8.76 -15.46 -2.61
C VAL A 279 -9.14 -16.83 -3.14
N LEU A 280 -8.76 -17.15 -4.39
CA LEU A 280 -9.06 -18.44 -5.03
C LEU A 280 -8.49 -19.65 -4.28
N GLY A 281 -7.37 -19.47 -3.59
CA GLY A 281 -6.80 -20.52 -2.75
C GLY A 281 -7.51 -20.73 -1.41
N HIS A 282 -8.53 -19.90 -1.08
CA HIS A 282 -9.21 -19.90 0.24
C HIS A 282 -10.75 -19.96 0.15
N ILE A 283 -11.31 -20.20 -1.04
CA ILE A 283 -12.76 -20.38 -1.30
C ILE A 283 -13.05 -21.74 -1.90
#